data_11c9558128192fd276728988bc08e8f7
#
_entry.id   11c9558128192fd276728988bc08e8f7
#
_cell.length_a   1.000
_cell.length_b   1.000
_cell.length_c   1.000
_cell.angle_alpha   90.00
_cell.angle_beta   90.00
_cell.angle_gamma   90.00
#
_symmetry.space_group_name_H-M   'P 1'
#
loop_
_entity.id
_entity.type
_entity.pdbx_description
1 polymer ?
#
loop_
_entity_poly.entity_id
_entity_poly.type
_entity_poly.pdbx_seq_one_letter_code
_entity_poly.pdbx_strand_id
1 'polypeptide(L)'
;MSSQASTFPVATRTTERATTTTVPWYLWFATLAVTCAMTGVHWDISWHRSIGRDTFWTPPHLLIQLCGVLAGITCGYLILATTFGKNPQLKPACVRIWGFHGPLGAFIAAWGGIAMITSAPFDDWWHAAYGLDVKIISPPHMVLALGIVSVEVGALILLLGFLNRASDDQKPMLRWLFLYIGSMILVITSTILLEETFIIGLHRALPYEVLGFITPLILLSMGRASGHKWGATIIAGIYTLFYLLMIWILPLFPAEAKLGPVFNPVTQFIPPGFPLAFLVPAIAMDWLSSRFANLRALPYALGAVCFITFFAAQWPLAQFILQSPLAQNPLIGSIYLDYSEGPRSFHALHRFIPTEDSGLFTQRLLIGLAASIVMARLGVACAEWMKRVKR
;
A
#
# COMPACT_ATOMS: atom_id res chain seq x y z
N MET A 1 70.84 15.39 43.73
CA MET A 1 69.69 16.24 43.31
C MET A 1 69.13 15.64 42.05
N SER A 2 68.15 14.77 42.11
CA SER A 2 67.51 14.14 40.98
C SER A 2 66.14 14.82 40.66
N SER A 3 66.01 15.41 39.52
CA SER A 3 64.79 16.06 39.00
C SER A 3 63.82 15.02 38.52
N GLN A 4 62.69 14.87 39.16
CA GLN A 4 61.54 14.09 38.67
C GLN A 4 60.74 14.98 37.72
N ALA A 5 60.72 14.59 36.46
CA ALA A 5 59.80 15.18 35.46
C ALA A 5 58.42 14.54 35.59
N SER A 6 57.39 15.30 35.98
CA SER A 6 56.00 14.88 36.05
C SER A 6 55.41 14.90 34.63
N THR A 7 55.08 13.72 34.09
CA THR A 7 54.32 13.56 32.86
C THR A 7 52.83 13.69 33.18
N PHE A 8 52.20 14.78 32.69
CA PHE A 8 50.73 14.91 32.70
C PHE A 8 50.11 14.02 31.64
N PRO A 9 49.04 13.24 31.93
CA PRO A 9 48.36 12.49 30.89
C PRO A 9 47.57 13.43 29.98
N VAL A 10 47.91 13.40 28.70
CA VAL A 10 47.12 14.05 27.66
C VAL A 10 45.79 13.29 27.55
N ALA A 11 44.73 13.92 28.03
CA ALA A 11 43.39 13.42 27.81
C ALA A 11 43.04 13.49 26.33
N THR A 12 43.05 12.35 25.66
CA THR A 12 42.49 12.18 24.33
C THR A 12 40.98 12.40 24.42
N ARG A 13 40.53 13.61 24.05
CA ARG A 13 39.12 13.89 23.80
C ARG A 13 38.70 13.01 22.60
N THR A 14 38.13 11.85 22.88
CA THR A 14 37.28 11.17 21.94
C THR A 14 36.09 12.09 21.69
N THR A 15 36.11 12.78 20.57
CA THR A 15 34.90 13.46 20.03
C THR A 15 33.88 12.37 19.76
N GLU A 16 32.99 12.10 20.71
CA GLU A 16 31.74 11.41 20.45
C GLU A 16 31.03 12.18 19.37
N ARG A 17 31.05 11.60 18.17
CA ARG A 17 30.31 12.11 17.03
C ARG A 17 28.83 12.00 17.42
N ALA A 18 28.19 13.15 17.67
CA ALA A 18 26.77 13.22 17.91
C ALA A 18 26.05 12.43 16.80
N THR A 19 25.53 11.27 17.17
CA THR A 19 24.68 10.48 16.29
C THR A 19 23.42 11.29 16.07
N THR A 20 23.19 11.72 14.83
CA THR A 20 21.96 12.44 14.48
C THR A 20 20.78 11.54 14.80
N THR A 21 20.00 11.90 15.83
CA THR A 21 18.78 11.18 16.25
C THR A 21 17.65 11.30 15.25
N THR A 22 17.81 12.14 14.22
CA THR A 22 16.79 12.45 13.23
C THR A 22 16.76 11.44 12.08
N VAL A 23 15.55 11.01 11.73
CA VAL A 23 15.32 10.22 10.50
C VAL A 23 15.67 11.06 9.28
N PRO A 24 16.47 10.56 8.33
CA PRO A 24 16.87 11.32 7.15
C PRO A 24 15.68 11.80 6.30
N TRP A 25 15.76 13.04 5.81
CA TRP A 25 14.70 13.70 5.04
C TRP A 25 14.23 12.89 3.82
N TYR A 26 15.13 12.21 3.14
CA TYR A 26 14.81 11.43 1.94
C TYR A 26 13.88 10.23 2.23
N LEU A 27 13.85 9.71 3.43
CA LEU A 27 12.87 8.67 3.82
C LEU A 27 11.45 9.24 3.95
N TRP A 28 11.35 10.48 4.44
CA TRP A 28 10.09 11.21 4.49
C TRP A 28 9.57 11.53 3.09
N PHE A 29 10.45 11.97 2.19
CA PHE A 29 10.07 12.26 0.81
C PHE A 29 9.70 11.00 0.02
N ALA A 30 10.40 9.87 0.24
CA ALA A 30 9.98 8.59 -0.33
C ALA A 30 8.59 8.16 0.19
N THR A 31 8.31 8.38 1.48
CA THR A 31 6.98 8.12 2.06
C THR A 31 5.93 9.07 1.46
N LEU A 32 6.24 10.35 1.33
CA LEU A 32 5.36 11.34 0.70
C LEU A 32 5.06 10.98 -0.76
N ALA A 33 6.06 10.52 -1.52
CA ALA A 33 5.88 10.06 -2.90
C ALA A 33 4.82 8.96 -2.99
N VAL A 34 4.92 7.94 -2.14
CA VAL A 34 3.93 6.85 -2.07
C VAL A 34 2.55 7.39 -1.67
N THR A 35 2.48 8.33 -0.72
CA THR A 35 1.21 8.97 -0.32
C THR A 35 0.56 9.71 -1.48
N CYS A 36 1.35 10.45 -2.27
CA CYS A 36 0.86 11.14 -3.47
C CYS A 36 0.27 10.17 -4.49
N ALA A 37 0.95 9.03 -4.74
CA ALA A 37 0.45 8.01 -5.66
C ALA A 37 -0.89 7.45 -5.18
N MET A 38 -0.98 6.98 -3.93
CA MET A 38 -2.21 6.34 -3.43
C MET A 38 -3.37 7.31 -3.35
N THR A 39 -3.13 8.53 -2.86
CA THR A 39 -4.17 9.58 -2.82
C THR A 39 -4.59 9.97 -4.23
N GLY A 40 -3.63 10.15 -5.14
CA GLY A 40 -3.88 10.51 -6.53
C GLY A 40 -4.70 9.45 -7.27
N VAL A 41 -4.33 8.16 -7.17
CA VAL A 41 -5.06 7.06 -7.82
C VAL A 41 -6.51 6.97 -7.33
N HIS A 42 -6.75 7.07 -6.01
CA HIS A 42 -8.13 7.00 -5.48
C HIS A 42 -8.95 8.25 -5.82
N TRP A 43 -8.30 9.42 -5.86
CA TRP A 43 -8.95 10.64 -6.35
C TRP A 43 -9.26 10.55 -7.83
N ASP A 44 -8.37 9.95 -8.62
CA ASP A 44 -8.56 9.73 -10.05
C ASP A 44 -9.73 8.78 -10.35
N ILE A 45 -9.82 7.67 -9.62
CA ILE A 45 -10.98 6.77 -9.69
C ILE A 45 -12.27 7.54 -9.36
N SER A 46 -12.25 8.36 -8.32
CA SER A 46 -13.37 9.22 -7.94
C SER A 46 -13.68 10.26 -9.02
N TRP A 47 -12.66 10.85 -9.65
CA TRP A 47 -12.79 11.82 -10.74
C TRP A 47 -13.52 11.19 -11.93
N HIS A 48 -13.09 10.02 -12.38
CA HIS A 48 -13.72 9.31 -13.48
C HIS A 48 -15.16 8.86 -13.18
N ARG A 49 -15.46 8.53 -11.94
CA ARG A 49 -16.84 8.18 -11.51
C ARG A 49 -17.76 9.38 -11.38
N SER A 50 -17.24 10.57 -11.15
CA SER A 50 -18.00 11.79 -10.84
C SER A 50 -18.09 12.76 -12.00
N ILE A 51 -16.97 13.06 -12.64
CA ILE A 51 -16.87 14.04 -13.74
C ILE A 51 -16.87 13.33 -15.08
N GLY A 52 -16.32 12.12 -15.13
CA GLY A 52 -16.05 11.38 -16.34
C GLY A 52 -14.62 11.58 -16.84
N ARG A 53 -14.38 11.20 -18.10
CA ARG A 53 -13.05 11.35 -18.71
C ARG A 53 -12.86 12.79 -19.17
N ASP A 54 -11.76 13.36 -18.70
CA ASP A 54 -11.34 14.72 -19.01
C ASP A 54 -9.94 14.68 -19.67
N THR A 55 -9.25 15.79 -19.73
CA THR A 55 -7.89 15.89 -20.25
C THR A 55 -6.88 15.23 -19.31
N PHE A 56 -5.67 14.92 -19.83
CA PHE A 56 -4.57 14.40 -19.01
C PHE A 56 -4.22 15.32 -17.82
N TRP A 57 -4.35 16.64 -17.99
CA TRP A 57 -3.95 17.64 -16.99
C TRP A 57 -4.99 17.84 -15.87
N THR A 58 -5.50 16.75 -15.33
CA THR A 58 -6.39 16.79 -14.16
C THR A 58 -5.60 16.85 -12.85
N PRO A 59 -6.16 17.44 -11.77
CA PRO A 59 -5.49 17.49 -10.48
C PRO A 59 -5.07 16.11 -9.93
N PRO A 60 -5.87 15.02 -10.01
CA PRO A 60 -5.44 13.70 -9.56
C PRO A 60 -4.26 13.16 -10.38
N HIS A 61 -4.25 13.33 -11.71
CA HIS A 61 -3.12 12.92 -12.53
C HIS A 61 -1.84 13.66 -12.13
N LEU A 62 -1.92 14.98 -11.88
CA LEU A 62 -0.77 15.76 -11.41
C LEU A 62 -0.25 15.25 -10.06
N LEU A 63 -1.15 14.84 -9.15
CA LEU A 63 -0.75 14.27 -7.87
C LEU A 63 -0.09 12.88 -8.03
N ILE A 64 -0.60 12.05 -8.95
CA ILE A 64 0.04 10.78 -9.31
C ILE A 64 1.45 11.03 -9.85
N GLN A 65 1.59 11.94 -10.82
CA GLN A 65 2.90 12.26 -11.43
C GLN A 65 3.89 12.88 -10.43
N LEU A 66 3.38 13.63 -9.44
CA LEU A 66 4.21 14.16 -8.35
C LEU A 66 4.91 13.04 -7.58
N CYS A 67 4.30 11.86 -7.44
CA CYS A 67 4.99 10.69 -6.88
C CYS A 67 6.25 10.36 -7.68
N GLY A 68 6.14 10.26 -8.99
CA GLY A 68 7.29 9.95 -9.88
C GLY A 68 8.40 11.01 -9.77
N VAL A 69 8.03 12.30 -9.73
CA VAL A 69 8.97 13.41 -9.54
C VAL A 69 9.68 13.33 -8.19
N LEU A 70 8.93 13.16 -7.10
CA LEU A 70 9.50 13.07 -5.75
C LEU A 70 10.41 11.85 -5.60
N ALA A 71 9.99 10.68 -6.09
CA ALA A 71 10.79 9.47 -6.07
C ALA A 71 12.06 9.63 -6.92
N GLY A 72 11.94 10.17 -8.13
CA GLY A 72 13.05 10.42 -9.03
C GLY A 72 14.10 11.37 -8.43
N ILE A 73 13.68 12.52 -7.90
CA ILE A 73 14.58 13.51 -7.27
C ILE A 73 15.22 12.92 -6.01
N THR A 74 14.42 12.33 -5.12
CA THR A 74 14.90 11.83 -3.82
C THR A 74 15.88 10.67 -3.99
N CYS A 75 15.49 9.68 -4.77
CA CYS A 75 16.28 8.48 -4.97
C CYS A 75 17.45 8.73 -5.92
N GLY A 76 17.27 9.59 -6.93
CA GLY A 76 18.34 10.10 -7.78
C GLY A 76 19.42 10.82 -6.97
N TYR A 77 19.03 11.72 -6.07
CA TYR A 77 19.93 12.35 -5.13
C TYR A 77 20.72 11.33 -4.31
N LEU A 78 20.05 10.33 -3.73
CA LEU A 78 20.72 9.29 -2.95
C LEU A 78 21.76 8.53 -3.76
N ILE A 79 21.44 8.14 -4.99
CA ILE A 79 22.34 7.42 -5.88
C ILE A 79 23.56 8.29 -6.23
N LEU A 80 23.32 9.55 -6.62
CA LEU A 80 24.41 10.47 -7.01
C LEU A 80 25.29 10.86 -5.81
N ALA A 81 24.68 11.19 -4.66
CA ALA A 81 25.39 11.52 -3.44
C ALA A 81 26.23 10.34 -2.90
N THR A 82 25.76 9.11 -3.09
CA THR A 82 26.52 7.91 -2.71
C THR A 82 27.64 7.59 -3.70
N THR A 83 27.41 7.83 -4.99
CA THR A 83 28.38 7.56 -6.05
C THR A 83 29.55 8.53 -5.99
N PHE A 84 29.25 9.83 -5.92
CA PHE A 84 30.27 10.90 -6.04
C PHE A 84 30.62 11.54 -4.69
N GLY A 85 29.76 11.37 -3.67
CA GLY A 85 29.95 11.93 -2.36
C GLY A 85 30.85 11.08 -1.45
N LYS A 86 31.36 11.73 -0.40
CA LYS A 86 32.15 11.07 0.66
C LYS A 86 31.25 10.66 1.84
N ASN A 87 30.12 10.01 1.59
CA ASN A 87 29.22 9.60 2.68
C ASN A 87 29.49 8.15 3.12
N PRO A 88 30.37 7.94 4.15
CA PRO A 88 30.80 6.62 4.58
C PRO A 88 29.67 5.79 5.20
N GLN A 89 28.57 6.43 5.67
CA GLN A 89 27.49 5.75 6.37
C GLN A 89 26.58 4.95 5.44
N LEU A 90 26.50 5.33 4.15
CA LEU A 90 25.67 4.65 3.15
C LEU A 90 26.41 3.52 2.42
N LYS A 91 27.75 3.56 2.35
CA LYS A 91 28.56 2.60 1.58
C LYS A 91 28.33 1.13 1.93
N PRO A 92 28.18 0.70 3.20
CA PRO A 92 27.97 -0.71 3.53
C PRO A 92 26.62 -1.26 3.05
N ALA A 93 25.68 -0.37 2.72
CA ALA A 93 24.32 -0.67 2.31
C ALA A 93 24.06 -0.43 0.83
N CYS A 94 25.11 -0.23 0.03
CA CYS A 94 24.99 0.09 -1.37
C CYS A 94 25.18 -1.13 -2.26
N VAL A 95 24.43 -1.14 -3.35
CA VAL A 95 24.68 -1.98 -4.52
C VAL A 95 25.33 -1.12 -5.61
N ARG A 96 25.98 -1.78 -6.56
CA ARG A 96 26.55 -1.13 -7.75
C ARG A 96 25.76 -1.55 -8.98
N ILE A 97 25.13 -0.58 -9.64
CA ILE A 97 24.37 -0.79 -10.87
C ILE A 97 24.89 0.21 -11.93
N TRP A 98 25.38 -0.28 -13.07
CA TRP A 98 25.94 0.52 -14.18
C TRP A 98 26.99 1.56 -13.76
N GLY A 99 27.79 1.23 -12.76
CA GLY A 99 28.83 2.14 -12.25
C GLY A 99 28.39 3.08 -11.14
N PHE A 100 27.09 3.26 -10.92
CA PHE A 100 26.54 4.03 -9.82
C PHE A 100 26.41 3.19 -8.54
N HIS A 101 26.61 3.82 -7.40
CA HIS A 101 26.45 3.21 -6.08
C HIS A 101 25.27 3.83 -5.35
N GLY A 102 24.41 3.01 -4.74
CA GLY A 102 23.28 3.47 -3.96
C GLY A 102 22.56 2.34 -3.25
N PRO A 103 21.65 2.65 -2.31
CA PRO A 103 20.75 1.65 -1.73
C PRO A 103 19.88 1.02 -2.83
N LEU A 104 19.67 -0.31 -2.76
CA LEU A 104 18.86 -1.04 -3.75
C LEU A 104 17.46 -0.43 -3.91
N GLY A 105 16.80 -0.11 -2.78
CA GLY A 105 15.47 0.50 -2.80
C GLY A 105 15.43 1.85 -3.54
N ALA A 106 16.52 2.64 -3.46
CA ALA A 106 16.61 3.90 -4.20
C ALA A 106 16.68 3.67 -5.72
N PHE A 107 17.39 2.65 -6.19
CA PHE A 107 17.41 2.31 -7.61
C PHE A 107 16.03 1.89 -8.11
N ILE A 108 15.35 1.00 -7.37
CA ILE A 108 14.01 0.51 -7.74
C ILE A 108 13.01 1.68 -7.78
N ALA A 109 13.00 2.55 -6.77
CA ALA A 109 12.10 3.70 -6.72
C ALA A 109 12.42 4.74 -7.80
N ALA A 110 13.70 5.01 -8.10
CA ALA A 110 14.11 5.92 -9.18
C ALA A 110 13.62 5.42 -10.55
N TRP A 111 13.77 4.13 -10.82
CA TRP A 111 13.25 3.51 -12.05
C TRP A 111 11.75 3.56 -12.12
N GLY A 112 11.05 3.30 -10.99
CA GLY A 112 9.61 3.49 -10.89
C GLY A 112 9.19 4.91 -11.21
N GLY A 113 9.88 5.91 -10.67
CA GLY A 113 9.64 7.31 -10.96
C GLY A 113 9.83 7.67 -12.44
N ILE A 114 10.88 7.13 -13.08
CA ILE A 114 11.11 7.31 -14.53
C ILE A 114 9.97 6.67 -15.34
N ALA A 115 9.53 5.46 -14.97
CA ALA A 115 8.42 4.79 -15.64
C ALA A 115 7.12 5.61 -15.53
N MET A 116 6.81 6.15 -14.35
CA MET A 116 5.65 7.02 -14.13
C MET A 116 5.71 8.26 -15.01
N ILE A 117 6.83 9.01 -14.99
CA ILE A 117 6.97 10.22 -15.81
C ILE A 117 6.89 9.90 -17.31
N THR A 118 7.43 8.74 -17.74
CA THR A 118 7.38 8.31 -19.14
C THR A 118 5.96 7.89 -19.54
N SER A 119 5.16 7.35 -18.61
CA SER A 119 3.79 6.97 -18.90
C SER A 119 2.91 8.15 -19.31
N ALA A 120 3.17 9.35 -18.80
CA ALA A 120 2.36 10.54 -19.08
C ALA A 120 2.31 10.92 -20.57
N PRO A 121 3.44 11.20 -21.26
CA PRO A 121 3.41 11.46 -22.70
C PRO A 121 3.00 10.24 -23.52
N PHE A 122 3.20 9.03 -23.01
CA PHE A 122 2.75 7.80 -23.66
C PHE A 122 1.23 7.71 -23.61
N ASP A 123 0.61 8.06 -22.51
CA ASP A 123 -0.85 8.08 -22.36
C ASP A 123 -1.51 9.14 -23.25
N ASP A 124 -0.97 10.36 -23.27
CA ASP A 124 -1.44 11.44 -24.13
C ASP A 124 -1.37 11.04 -25.63
N TRP A 125 -0.23 10.48 -26.06
CA TRP A 125 -0.09 9.94 -27.40
C TRP A 125 -1.06 8.78 -27.69
N TRP A 126 -1.26 7.87 -26.75
CA TRP A 126 -2.17 6.73 -26.90
C TRP A 126 -3.60 7.21 -27.12
N HIS A 127 -4.05 8.18 -26.33
CA HIS A 127 -5.37 8.78 -26.49
C HIS A 127 -5.53 9.53 -27.82
N ALA A 128 -4.51 10.22 -28.28
CA ALA A 128 -4.53 10.89 -29.59
C ALA A 128 -4.60 9.89 -30.75
N ALA A 129 -3.94 8.73 -30.63
CA ALA A 129 -3.86 7.73 -31.70
C ALA A 129 -5.06 6.78 -31.74
N TYR A 130 -5.59 6.37 -30.59
CA TYR A 130 -6.58 5.30 -30.45
C TYR A 130 -7.91 5.73 -29.83
N GLY A 131 -8.02 6.99 -29.43
CA GLY A 131 -9.18 7.54 -28.73
C GLY A 131 -9.11 7.34 -27.22
N LEU A 132 -10.13 7.84 -26.53
CA LEU A 132 -10.21 7.74 -25.06
C LEU A 132 -10.33 6.28 -24.63
N ASP A 133 -9.48 5.90 -23.70
CA ASP A 133 -9.44 4.56 -23.14
C ASP A 133 -10.69 4.29 -22.28
N VAL A 134 -11.41 3.27 -22.67
CA VAL A 134 -12.61 2.83 -21.92
C VAL A 134 -12.23 1.83 -20.83
N LYS A 135 -11.00 1.30 -20.88
CA LYS A 135 -10.51 0.28 -19.94
C LYS A 135 -9.34 0.82 -19.13
N ILE A 136 -9.33 0.52 -17.84
CA ILE A 136 -8.21 0.81 -16.95
C ILE A 136 -6.92 0.13 -17.42
N ILE A 137 -7.04 -1.06 -18.03
CA ILE A 137 -5.89 -1.83 -18.55
C ILE A 137 -5.59 -1.38 -19.98
N SER A 138 -4.73 -0.36 -20.10
CA SER A 138 -4.09 0.07 -21.35
C SER A 138 -2.57 0.01 -21.22
N PRO A 139 -1.79 -0.03 -22.31
CA PRO A 139 -0.34 -0.05 -22.24
C PRO A 139 0.27 1.09 -21.41
N PRO A 140 -0.11 2.38 -21.57
CA PRO A 140 0.43 3.45 -20.73
C PRO A 140 0.02 3.31 -19.26
N HIS A 141 -1.22 2.92 -18.96
CA HIS A 141 -1.66 2.67 -17.58
C HIS A 141 -0.90 1.50 -16.93
N MET A 142 -0.53 0.47 -17.70
CA MET A 142 0.31 -0.62 -17.19
C MET A 142 1.73 -0.15 -16.85
N VAL A 143 2.31 0.76 -17.66
CA VAL A 143 3.61 1.37 -17.36
C VAL A 143 3.50 2.22 -16.09
N LEU A 144 2.43 3.00 -15.95
CA LEU A 144 2.16 3.80 -14.74
C LEU A 144 2.02 2.90 -13.51
N ALA A 145 1.20 1.86 -13.58
CA ALA A 145 0.96 0.94 -12.46
C ALA A 145 2.24 0.22 -12.02
N LEU A 146 3.03 -0.27 -12.96
CA LEU A 146 4.36 -0.86 -12.66
C LEU A 146 5.31 0.17 -12.06
N GLY A 147 5.25 1.42 -12.50
CA GLY A 147 5.99 2.53 -11.92
C GLY A 147 5.61 2.79 -10.47
N ILE A 148 4.31 2.88 -10.17
CA ILE A 148 3.78 3.07 -8.81
C ILE A 148 4.23 1.93 -7.88
N VAL A 149 4.00 0.68 -8.30
CA VAL A 149 4.42 -0.50 -7.51
C VAL A 149 5.93 -0.51 -7.28
N SER A 150 6.72 -0.11 -8.29
CA SER A 150 8.18 -0.01 -8.14
C SER A 150 8.59 1.07 -7.14
N VAL A 151 7.92 2.23 -7.13
CA VAL A 151 8.19 3.27 -6.11
C VAL A 151 7.84 2.76 -4.72
N GLU A 152 6.71 2.08 -4.53
CA GLU A 152 6.31 1.53 -3.23
C GLU A 152 7.27 0.46 -2.73
N VAL A 153 7.60 -0.52 -3.58
CA VAL A 153 8.54 -1.59 -3.24
C VAL A 153 9.93 -1.02 -2.97
N GLY A 154 10.36 -0.05 -3.79
CA GLY A 154 11.62 0.66 -3.60
C GLY A 154 11.68 1.41 -2.27
N ALA A 155 10.63 2.15 -1.91
CA ALA A 155 10.50 2.84 -0.63
C ALA A 155 10.49 1.86 0.55
N LEU A 156 9.77 0.72 0.42
CA LEU A 156 9.75 -0.33 1.43
C LEU A 156 11.16 -0.90 1.67
N ILE A 157 11.87 -1.29 0.62
CA ILE A 157 13.23 -1.84 0.71
C ILE A 157 14.20 -0.81 1.29
N LEU A 158 14.08 0.45 0.88
CA LEU A 158 14.89 1.55 1.40
C LEU A 158 14.69 1.71 2.91
N LEU A 159 13.43 1.84 3.36
CA LEU A 159 13.08 1.93 4.79
C LEU A 159 13.53 0.71 5.56
N LEU A 160 13.34 -0.49 5.01
CA LEU A 160 13.75 -1.73 5.63
C LEU A 160 15.27 -1.78 5.88
N GLY A 161 16.05 -1.38 4.86
CA GLY A 161 17.51 -1.29 4.97
C GLY A 161 17.96 -0.30 6.06
N PHE A 162 17.25 0.83 6.24
CA PHE A 162 17.51 1.77 7.33
C PHE A 162 17.05 1.22 8.69
N LEU A 163 15.85 0.66 8.77
CA LEU A 163 15.30 0.08 10.01
C LEU A 163 16.21 -1.01 10.58
N ASN A 164 16.75 -1.89 9.73
CA ASN A 164 17.60 -3.00 10.17
C ASN A 164 19.01 -2.55 10.62
N ARG A 165 19.39 -1.31 10.38
CA ARG A 165 20.69 -0.72 10.80
C ARG A 165 20.55 0.42 11.79
N ALA A 166 19.32 0.80 12.10
CA ALA A 166 19.02 1.93 12.96
C ALA A 166 19.46 1.70 14.40
N SER A 167 19.87 2.79 15.06
CA SER A 167 20.01 2.85 16.51
C SER A 167 18.64 2.75 17.20
N ASP A 168 18.63 2.43 18.47
CA ASP A 168 17.37 2.20 19.19
C ASP A 168 16.46 3.44 19.25
N ASP A 169 17.03 4.63 19.24
CA ASP A 169 16.32 5.92 19.23
C ASP A 169 15.68 6.22 17.86
N GLN A 170 16.22 5.74 16.76
CA GLN A 170 15.64 5.92 15.41
C GLN A 170 14.58 4.86 15.05
N LYS A 171 14.71 3.67 15.61
CA LYS A 171 13.83 2.52 15.30
C LYS A 171 12.34 2.83 15.41
N PRO A 172 11.84 3.52 16.46
CA PRO A 172 10.40 3.75 16.59
C PRO A 172 9.81 4.47 15.37
N MET A 173 10.44 5.58 14.92
CA MET A 173 9.96 6.35 13.78
C MET A 173 10.10 5.58 12.48
N LEU A 174 11.24 4.92 12.24
CA LEU A 174 11.45 4.10 11.05
C LEU A 174 10.47 2.93 10.97
N ARG A 175 10.11 2.35 12.11
CA ARG A 175 9.08 1.31 12.21
C ARG A 175 7.71 1.82 11.79
N TRP A 176 7.33 3.02 12.22
CA TRP A 176 6.07 3.65 11.81
C TRP A 176 6.04 3.95 10.31
N LEU A 177 7.10 4.50 9.75
CA LEU A 177 7.21 4.74 8.31
C LEU A 177 7.15 3.43 7.51
N PHE A 178 7.82 2.37 8.00
CA PHE A 178 7.78 1.05 7.36
C PHE A 178 6.37 0.43 7.38
N LEU A 179 5.66 0.51 8.51
CA LEU A 179 4.28 0.04 8.63
C LEU A 179 3.33 0.86 7.75
N TYR A 180 3.57 2.17 7.64
CA TYR A 180 2.81 3.04 6.75
C TYR A 180 2.98 2.63 5.28
N ILE A 181 4.20 2.43 4.80
CA ILE A 181 4.42 1.94 3.43
C ILE A 181 3.81 0.55 3.23
N GLY A 182 3.92 -0.35 4.21
CA GLY A 182 3.24 -1.65 4.17
C GLY A 182 1.72 -1.53 4.04
N SER A 183 1.13 -0.49 4.65
CA SER A 183 -0.30 -0.19 4.51
C SER A 183 -0.65 0.32 3.12
N MET A 184 0.20 1.16 2.52
CA MET A 184 -0.01 1.64 1.14
C MET A 184 0.12 0.50 0.12
N ILE A 185 1.01 -0.47 0.35
CA ILE A 185 1.07 -1.70 -0.45
C ILE A 185 -0.23 -2.52 -0.34
N LEU A 186 -0.86 -2.55 0.84
CA LEU A 186 -2.17 -3.18 0.98
C LEU A 186 -3.26 -2.38 0.24
N VAL A 187 -3.16 -1.04 0.23
CA VAL A 187 -4.07 -0.15 -0.52
C VAL A 187 -3.95 -0.41 -2.03
N ILE A 188 -2.74 -0.36 -2.62
CA ILE A 188 -2.58 -0.59 -4.06
C ILE A 188 -2.99 -2.01 -4.46
N THR A 189 -2.70 -2.99 -3.63
CA THR A 189 -3.13 -4.38 -3.88
C THR A 189 -4.65 -4.49 -3.93
N SER A 190 -5.36 -3.86 -2.99
CA SER A 190 -6.83 -3.80 -2.99
C SER A 190 -7.37 -3.06 -4.20
N THR A 191 -6.68 -2.01 -4.66
CA THR A 191 -7.05 -1.25 -5.86
C THR A 191 -6.90 -2.08 -7.13
N ILE A 192 -5.81 -2.86 -7.26
CA ILE A 192 -5.61 -3.79 -8.39
C ILE A 192 -6.71 -4.87 -8.42
N LEU A 193 -7.17 -5.29 -7.25
CA LEU A 193 -8.22 -6.31 -7.11
C LEU A 193 -9.64 -5.73 -7.02
N LEU A 194 -9.82 -4.45 -7.33
CA LEU A 194 -11.10 -3.76 -7.11
C LEU A 194 -12.26 -4.41 -7.86
N GLU A 195 -12.05 -4.86 -9.10
CA GLU A 195 -13.09 -5.51 -9.90
C GLU A 195 -13.58 -6.81 -9.25
N GLU A 196 -12.67 -7.59 -8.64
CA GLU A 196 -13.02 -8.85 -7.96
C GLU A 196 -13.58 -8.64 -6.55
N THR A 197 -13.24 -7.52 -5.91
CA THR A 197 -13.60 -7.24 -4.51
C THR A 197 -14.66 -6.17 -4.34
N PHE A 198 -15.31 -5.76 -5.45
CA PHE A 198 -16.41 -4.79 -5.37
C PHE A 198 -17.59 -5.34 -4.56
N ILE A 199 -18.26 -4.47 -3.80
CA ILE A 199 -19.25 -4.84 -2.77
C ILE A 199 -20.31 -5.84 -3.27
N ILE A 200 -20.82 -5.67 -4.50
CA ILE A 200 -21.84 -6.54 -5.08
C ILE A 200 -21.35 -7.96 -5.39
N GLY A 201 -20.02 -8.15 -5.50
CA GLY A 201 -19.39 -9.44 -5.73
C GLY A 201 -19.02 -10.20 -4.46
N LEU A 202 -19.13 -9.58 -3.28
CA LEU A 202 -18.62 -10.14 -2.02
C LEU A 202 -19.49 -11.24 -1.40
N HIS A 203 -20.57 -11.66 -2.08
CA HIS A 203 -21.33 -12.87 -1.77
C HIS A 203 -21.02 -14.01 -2.76
N ARG A 204 -19.86 -13.94 -3.42
CA ARG A 204 -19.25 -15.03 -4.19
C ARG A 204 -18.02 -15.55 -3.45
N ALA A 205 -17.57 -16.76 -3.78
CA ALA A 205 -16.37 -17.34 -3.19
C ALA A 205 -15.07 -16.82 -3.83
N LEU A 206 -15.10 -16.37 -5.08
CA LEU A 206 -13.93 -15.90 -5.83
C LEU A 206 -13.14 -14.79 -5.12
N PRO A 207 -13.74 -13.71 -4.58
CA PRO A 207 -13.02 -12.69 -3.81
C PRO A 207 -12.23 -13.27 -2.64
N TYR A 208 -12.82 -14.19 -1.91
CA TYR A 208 -12.17 -14.83 -0.76
C TYR A 208 -11.04 -15.76 -1.18
N GLU A 209 -11.22 -16.49 -2.27
CA GLU A 209 -10.15 -17.31 -2.87
C GLU A 209 -8.94 -16.43 -3.20
N VAL A 210 -9.13 -15.33 -3.97
CA VAL A 210 -8.07 -14.41 -4.37
C VAL A 210 -7.40 -13.74 -3.16
N LEU A 211 -8.18 -13.23 -2.23
CA LEU A 211 -7.68 -12.58 -1.02
C LEU A 211 -6.97 -13.56 -0.09
N GLY A 212 -7.34 -14.85 -0.11
CA GLY A 212 -6.62 -15.91 0.60
C GLY A 212 -5.17 -16.07 0.15
N PHE A 213 -4.85 -15.82 -1.12
CA PHE A 213 -3.47 -15.83 -1.62
C PHE A 213 -2.65 -14.61 -1.18
N ILE A 214 -3.25 -13.46 -0.97
CA ILE A 214 -2.53 -12.18 -0.88
C ILE A 214 -2.50 -11.64 0.54
N THR A 215 -3.63 -11.60 1.23
CA THR A 215 -3.78 -10.93 2.53
C THR A 215 -2.82 -11.45 3.61
N PRO A 216 -2.71 -12.76 3.86
CA PRO A 216 -1.82 -13.26 4.91
C PRO A 216 -0.34 -13.04 4.55
N LEU A 217 0.01 -13.08 3.26
CA LEU A 217 1.37 -12.78 2.82
C LEU A 217 1.78 -11.35 3.17
N ILE A 218 0.97 -10.35 2.79
CA ILE A 218 1.25 -8.94 3.05
C ILE A 218 1.28 -8.65 4.54
N LEU A 219 0.21 -9.00 5.26
CA LEU A 219 0.07 -8.67 6.67
C LEU A 219 1.16 -9.31 7.54
N LEU A 220 1.51 -10.58 7.28
CA LEU A 220 2.51 -11.27 8.08
C LEU A 220 3.94 -10.91 7.70
N SER A 221 4.24 -10.74 6.39
CA SER A 221 5.60 -10.38 5.99
C SER A 221 6.00 -9.01 6.54
N MET A 222 5.18 -8.00 6.35
CA MET A 222 5.50 -6.64 6.75
C MET A 222 5.23 -6.40 8.23
N GLY A 223 4.11 -6.91 8.77
CA GLY A 223 3.80 -6.80 10.19
C GLY A 223 4.90 -7.38 11.08
N ARG A 224 5.36 -8.60 10.78
CA ARG A 224 6.44 -9.24 11.57
C ARG A 224 7.83 -8.66 11.29
N ALA A 225 8.11 -8.24 10.04
CA ALA A 225 9.38 -7.58 9.70
C ALA A 225 9.57 -6.27 10.45
N SER A 226 8.50 -5.52 10.73
CA SER A 226 8.54 -4.30 11.53
C SER A 226 9.05 -4.50 12.95
N GLY A 227 8.93 -5.72 13.50
CA GLY A 227 9.20 -6.02 14.89
C GLY A 227 8.19 -5.40 15.88
N HIS A 228 7.05 -4.88 15.39
CA HIS A 228 5.99 -4.36 16.26
C HIS A 228 5.00 -5.46 16.64
N LYS A 229 4.59 -5.50 17.92
CA LYS A 229 3.68 -6.54 18.45
C LYS A 229 2.34 -6.61 17.69
N TRP A 230 1.83 -5.45 17.26
CA TRP A 230 0.57 -5.27 16.53
C TRP A 230 0.82 -4.81 15.09
N GLY A 231 1.84 -5.38 14.41
CA GLY A 231 2.27 -4.90 13.10
C GLY A 231 1.22 -5.10 12.01
N ALA A 232 0.58 -6.26 11.95
CA ALA A 232 -0.50 -6.52 10.99
C ALA A 232 -1.73 -5.65 11.27
N THR A 233 -2.08 -5.48 12.55
CA THR A 233 -3.19 -4.61 12.99
C THR A 233 -2.97 -3.16 12.59
N ILE A 234 -1.75 -2.63 12.75
CA ILE A 234 -1.43 -1.25 12.35
C ILE A 234 -1.54 -1.10 10.83
N ILE A 235 -1.01 -2.04 10.05
CA ILE A 235 -1.12 -2.04 8.58
C ILE A 235 -2.58 -1.99 8.15
N ALA A 236 -3.41 -2.90 8.67
CA ALA A 236 -4.83 -2.94 8.36
C ALA A 236 -5.59 -1.72 8.87
N GLY A 237 -5.19 -1.17 10.03
CA GLY A 237 -5.77 0.05 10.61
C GLY A 237 -5.51 1.29 9.76
N ILE A 238 -4.27 1.50 9.31
CA ILE A 238 -3.91 2.62 8.41
C ILE A 238 -4.62 2.45 7.05
N TYR A 239 -4.68 1.23 6.50
CA TYR A 239 -5.46 0.92 5.31
C TYR A 239 -6.92 1.34 5.48
N THR A 240 -7.57 0.91 6.56
CA THR A 240 -8.96 1.26 6.86
C THR A 240 -9.14 2.77 6.99
N LEU A 241 -8.25 3.43 7.74
CA LEU A 241 -8.29 4.88 7.91
C LEU A 241 -8.12 5.63 6.58
N PHE A 242 -7.24 5.17 5.70
CA PHE A 242 -7.06 5.76 4.36
C PHE A 242 -8.37 5.77 3.57
N TYR A 243 -9.06 4.63 3.48
CA TYR A 243 -10.34 4.57 2.77
C TYR A 243 -11.42 5.40 3.45
N LEU A 244 -11.51 5.38 4.78
CA LEU A 244 -12.46 6.22 5.51
C LEU A 244 -12.21 7.72 5.27
N LEU A 245 -10.94 8.15 5.26
CA LEU A 245 -10.60 9.53 4.92
C LEU A 245 -11.02 9.88 3.48
N MET A 246 -10.85 8.99 2.50
CA MET A 246 -11.34 9.21 1.15
C MET A 246 -12.87 9.33 1.12
N ILE A 247 -13.60 8.46 1.85
CA ILE A 247 -15.07 8.50 1.96
C ILE A 247 -15.55 9.81 2.57
N TRP A 248 -14.84 10.37 3.54
CA TRP A 248 -15.28 11.57 4.26
C TRP A 248 -14.82 12.88 3.60
N ILE A 249 -13.67 12.87 2.93
CA ILE A 249 -13.06 14.09 2.38
C ILE A 249 -13.52 14.35 0.94
N LEU A 250 -13.52 13.33 0.06
CA LEU A 250 -13.84 13.54 -1.35
C LEU A 250 -15.23 14.16 -1.56
N PRO A 251 -16.30 13.69 -0.88
CA PRO A 251 -17.62 14.28 -1.06
C PRO A 251 -17.79 15.71 -0.54
N LEU A 252 -16.79 16.28 0.13
CA LEU A 252 -16.81 17.70 0.52
C LEU A 252 -16.56 18.63 -0.66
N PHE A 253 -16.04 18.12 -1.77
CA PHE A 253 -15.73 18.92 -2.97
C PHE A 253 -16.82 18.73 -4.02
N PRO A 254 -17.25 19.83 -4.68
CA PRO A 254 -18.26 19.76 -5.73
C PRO A 254 -17.70 19.03 -6.96
N ALA A 255 -18.57 18.30 -7.64
CA ALA A 255 -18.29 17.68 -8.92
C ALA A 255 -19.53 17.73 -9.78
N GLU A 256 -19.35 17.92 -11.09
CA GLU A 256 -20.41 17.92 -12.09
C GLU A 256 -20.01 17.00 -13.24
N ALA A 257 -20.89 16.11 -13.61
CA ALA A 257 -20.67 15.18 -14.71
C ALA A 257 -20.56 15.95 -16.04
N LYS A 258 -19.43 15.78 -16.74
CA LYS A 258 -19.17 16.45 -18.02
C LYS A 258 -19.25 15.49 -19.20
N LEU A 259 -18.93 14.23 -19.01
CA LEU A 259 -18.81 13.24 -20.09
C LEU A 259 -19.48 11.93 -19.71
N GLY A 260 -20.11 11.31 -20.71
CA GLY A 260 -20.69 9.98 -20.59
C GLY A 260 -22.16 9.95 -20.16
N PRO A 261 -22.81 8.80 -20.16
CA PRO A 261 -24.18 8.65 -19.70
C PRO A 261 -24.21 8.82 -18.17
N VAL A 262 -24.97 9.82 -17.71
CA VAL A 262 -25.21 10.06 -16.28
C VAL A 262 -26.52 9.39 -15.93
N PHE A 263 -26.45 8.33 -15.11
CA PHE A 263 -27.66 7.64 -14.64
C PHE A 263 -28.26 8.36 -13.44
N ASN A 264 -27.41 8.94 -12.59
CA ASN A 264 -27.83 9.67 -11.40
C ASN A 264 -27.15 11.05 -11.38
N PRO A 265 -27.84 12.11 -10.88
CA PRO A 265 -27.23 13.44 -10.76
C PRO A 265 -26.02 13.38 -9.81
N VAL A 266 -24.91 13.96 -10.23
CA VAL A 266 -23.70 14.07 -9.43
C VAL A 266 -23.48 15.54 -9.09
N THR A 267 -23.42 15.85 -7.80
CA THR A 267 -23.15 17.21 -7.30
C THR A 267 -21.85 17.32 -6.51
N GLN A 268 -21.23 16.17 -6.20
CA GLN A 268 -20.02 16.04 -5.41
C GLN A 268 -19.21 14.83 -5.86
N PHE A 269 -17.93 14.78 -5.47
CA PHE A 269 -17.11 13.62 -5.79
C PHE A 269 -17.66 12.35 -5.14
N ILE A 270 -17.73 11.28 -5.94
CA ILE A 270 -18.14 9.94 -5.51
C ILE A 270 -16.91 9.24 -4.92
N PRO A 271 -16.91 8.93 -3.62
CA PRO A 271 -15.75 8.31 -2.98
C PRO A 271 -15.60 6.83 -3.37
N PRO A 272 -14.45 6.19 -3.02
CA PRO A 272 -14.31 4.74 -3.09
C PRO A 272 -15.30 4.05 -2.17
N GLY A 273 -15.52 2.76 -2.39
CA GLY A 273 -16.35 1.93 -1.49
C GLY A 273 -15.73 1.77 -0.11
N PHE A 274 -16.54 1.30 0.84
CA PHE A 274 -16.10 1.02 2.20
C PHE A 274 -14.94 0.00 2.21
N PRO A 275 -13.93 0.17 3.09
CA PRO A 275 -12.76 -0.70 3.12
C PRO A 275 -13.11 -2.14 3.44
N LEU A 276 -12.33 -3.08 2.89
CA LEU A 276 -12.42 -4.49 3.25
C LEU A 276 -12.05 -4.70 4.73
N ALA A 277 -12.67 -5.69 5.36
CA ALA A 277 -12.58 -5.96 6.80
C ALA A 277 -11.23 -6.55 7.25
N PHE A 278 -10.11 -6.11 6.67
CA PHE A 278 -8.77 -6.63 6.99
C PHE A 278 -8.35 -6.40 8.44
N LEU A 279 -8.96 -5.44 9.12
CA LEU A 279 -8.64 -5.15 10.52
C LEU A 279 -8.96 -6.35 11.43
N VAL A 280 -10.05 -7.07 11.15
CA VAL A 280 -10.46 -8.22 11.97
C VAL A 280 -9.46 -9.38 11.92
N PRO A 281 -9.07 -9.91 10.73
CA PRO A 281 -8.04 -10.94 10.65
C PRO A 281 -6.66 -10.46 11.16
N ALA A 282 -6.31 -9.19 10.97
CA ALA A 282 -5.05 -8.63 11.43
C ALA A 282 -4.96 -8.66 12.97
N ILE A 283 -6.01 -8.21 13.67
CA ILE A 283 -6.08 -8.30 15.14
C ILE A 283 -5.99 -9.74 15.61
N ALA A 284 -6.74 -10.65 14.97
CA ALA A 284 -6.76 -12.07 15.34
C ALA A 284 -5.36 -12.71 15.16
N MET A 285 -4.67 -12.41 14.06
CA MET A 285 -3.32 -12.92 13.80
C MET A 285 -2.28 -12.38 14.79
N ASP A 286 -2.31 -11.08 15.09
CA ASP A 286 -1.37 -10.47 16.04
C ASP A 286 -1.62 -10.98 17.47
N TRP A 287 -2.88 -11.12 17.86
CA TRP A 287 -3.26 -11.72 19.13
C TRP A 287 -2.77 -13.18 19.25
N LEU A 288 -3.04 -14.02 18.24
CA LEU A 288 -2.61 -15.41 18.19
C LEU A 288 -1.07 -15.52 18.25
N SER A 289 -0.37 -14.67 17.49
CA SER A 289 1.09 -14.60 17.48
C SER A 289 1.66 -14.27 18.86
N SER A 290 1.02 -13.35 19.58
CA SER A 290 1.47 -12.94 20.92
C SER A 290 1.20 -14.01 21.98
N ARG A 291 0.12 -14.76 21.85
CA ARG A 291 -0.32 -15.75 22.85
C ARG A 291 0.37 -17.11 22.69
N PHE A 292 0.69 -17.50 21.46
CA PHE A 292 1.18 -18.83 21.11
C PHE A 292 2.52 -18.80 20.34
N ALA A 293 3.42 -17.89 20.71
CA ALA A 293 4.69 -17.65 20.01
C ALA A 293 5.54 -18.91 19.80
N ASN A 294 5.47 -19.86 20.73
CA ASN A 294 6.28 -21.09 20.72
C ASN A 294 5.62 -22.26 19.97
N LEU A 295 4.40 -22.07 19.44
CA LEU A 295 3.69 -23.14 18.75
C LEU A 295 4.33 -23.39 17.36
N ARG A 296 4.83 -24.59 17.10
CA ARG A 296 5.44 -24.94 15.80
C ARG A 296 4.47 -24.79 14.63
N ALA A 297 3.19 -25.08 14.87
CA ALA A 297 2.13 -24.93 13.87
C ALA A 297 1.62 -23.48 13.70
N LEU A 298 2.16 -22.50 14.46
CA LEU A 298 1.67 -21.13 14.45
C LEU A 298 1.58 -20.52 13.03
N PRO A 299 2.56 -20.64 12.13
CA PRO A 299 2.45 -20.05 10.80
C PRO A 299 1.23 -20.55 10.01
N TYR A 300 0.90 -21.81 10.14
CA TYR A 300 -0.26 -22.42 9.48
C TYR A 300 -1.57 -22.01 10.15
N ALA A 301 -1.59 -21.96 11.47
CA ALA A 301 -2.74 -21.49 12.24
C ALA A 301 -3.08 -20.03 11.92
N LEU A 302 -2.07 -19.17 11.69
CA LEU A 302 -2.27 -17.77 11.30
C LEU A 302 -2.98 -17.64 9.96
N GLY A 303 -2.66 -18.51 8.98
CA GLY A 303 -3.35 -18.53 7.70
C GLY A 303 -4.81 -18.97 7.82
N ALA A 304 -5.09 -20.03 8.58
CA ALA A 304 -6.44 -20.47 8.83
C ALA A 304 -7.27 -19.39 9.55
N VAL A 305 -6.71 -18.79 10.61
CA VAL A 305 -7.37 -17.70 11.35
C VAL A 305 -7.60 -16.49 10.45
N CYS A 306 -6.61 -16.12 9.62
CA CYS A 306 -6.75 -15.01 8.67
C CYS A 306 -7.96 -15.22 7.76
N PHE A 307 -8.05 -16.37 7.10
CA PHE A 307 -9.13 -16.67 6.16
C PHE A 307 -10.49 -16.72 6.84
N ILE A 308 -10.61 -17.49 7.93
CA ILE A 308 -11.88 -17.70 8.64
C ILE A 308 -12.41 -16.38 9.21
N THR A 309 -11.57 -15.62 9.88
CA THR A 309 -12.01 -14.35 10.49
C THR A 309 -12.30 -13.27 9.45
N PHE A 310 -11.56 -13.25 8.33
CA PHE A 310 -11.87 -12.37 7.22
C PHE A 310 -13.22 -12.71 6.60
N PHE A 311 -13.47 -13.97 6.24
CA PHE A 311 -14.75 -14.42 5.68
C PHE A 311 -15.91 -14.11 6.63
N ALA A 312 -15.76 -14.47 7.91
CA ALA A 312 -16.78 -14.26 8.92
C ALA A 312 -17.12 -12.77 9.16
N ALA A 313 -16.16 -11.87 8.98
CA ALA A 313 -16.37 -10.43 9.11
C ALA A 313 -16.87 -9.79 7.82
N GLN A 314 -16.26 -10.14 6.68
CA GLN A 314 -16.54 -9.48 5.40
C GLN A 314 -17.91 -9.82 4.84
N TRP A 315 -18.35 -11.06 4.97
CA TRP A 315 -19.64 -11.51 4.44
C TRP A 315 -20.82 -10.72 5.01
N PRO A 316 -21.01 -10.65 6.35
CA PRO A 316 -22.09 -9.86 6.93
C PRO A 316 -21.87 -8.35 6.75
N LEU A 317 -20.62 -7.87 6.71
CA LEU A 317 -20.31 -6.47 6.44
C LEU A 317 -20.79 -6.06 5.04
N ALA A 318 -20.54 -6.88 4.02
CA ALA A 318 -21.00 -6.64 2.66
C ALA A 318 -22.54 -6.55 2.61
N GLN A 319 -23.22 -7.46 3.28
CA GLN A 319 -24.68 -7.43 3.38
C GLN A 319 -25.19 -6.18 4.10
N PHE A 320 -24.56 -5.80 5.20
CA PHE A 320 -24.89 -4.59 5.95
C PHE A 320 -24.74 -3.34 5.07
N ILE A 321 -23.60 -3.17 4.41
CA ILE A 321 -23.31 -2.01 3.57
C ILE A 321 -24.30 -1.90 2.40
N LEU A 322 -24.61 -3.02 1.75
CA LEU A 322 -25.46 -3.02 0.55
C LEU A 322 -26.94 -2.91 0.85
N GLN A 323 -27.42 -3.52 1.92
CA GLN A 323 -28.86 -3.72 2.16
C GLN A 323 -29.43 -3.01 3.39
N SER A 324 -28.59 -2.58 4.34
CA SER A 324 -29.09 -1.97 5.56
C SER A 324 -29.40 -0.48 5.40
N PRO A 325 -30.59 -0.01 5.76
CA PRO A 325 -30.88 1.43 5.81
C PRO A 325 -29.93 2.20 6.74
N LEU A 326 -29.37 1.55 7.76
CA LEU A 326 -28.42 2.16 8.69
C LEU A 326 -27.07 2.46 8.02
N ALA A 327 -26.72 1.75 6.93
CA ALA A 327 -25.51 2.00 6.17
C ALA A 327 -25.68 3.14 5.13
N GLN A 328 -26.92 3.50 4.78
CA GLN A 328 -27.25 4.55 3.81
C GLN A 328 -27.01 5.95 4.41
N ASN A 329 -25.75 6.28 4.61
CA ASN A 329 -25.31 7.56 5.18
C ASN A 329 -23.92 7.95 4.67
N PRO A 330 -23.51 9.24 4.78
CA PRO A 330 -22.18 9.69 4.33
C PRO A 330 -21.01 9.08 5.11
N LEU A 331 -21.23 8.63 6.35
CA LEU A 331 -20.16 8.09 7.21
C LEU A 331 -19.69 6.72 6.69
N ILE A 332 -20.62 5.87 6.28
CA ILE A 332 -20.35 4.56 5.67
C ILE A 332 -20.11 4.71 4.15
N GLY A 333 -20.70 5.72 3.53
CA GLY A 333 -20.56 6.00 2.11
C GLY A 333 -21.49 5.18 1.21
N SER A 334 -22.39 4.38 1.76
CA SER A 334 -23.30 3.52 0.96
C SER A 334 -24.28 4.31 0.11
N ILE A 335 -24.61 5.55 0.48
CA ILE A 335 -25.44 6.46 -0.33
C ILE A 335 -24.83 6.78 -1.68
N TYR A 336 -23.51 6.58 -1.87
CA TYR A 336 -22.80 6.90 -3.10
C TYR A 336 -22.70 5.69 -4.06
N LEU A 337 -23.14 4.51 -3.65
CA LEU A 337 -23.01 3.30 -4.45
C LEU A 337 -23.82 3.35 -5.75
N ASP A 338 -25.00 3.98 -5.72
CA ASP A 338 -25.92 4.06 -6.87
C ASP A 338 -25.36 4.90 -8.04
N TYR A 339 -24.44 5.81 -7.79
CA TYR A 339 -23.96 6.74 -8.82
C TYR A 339 -23.20 6.09 -9.97
N SER A 340 -22.49 5.01 -9.70
CA SER A 340 -21.68 4.31 -10.71
C SER A 340 -22.41 3.17 -11.41
N GLU A 341 -23.66 2.92 -11.04
CA GLU A 341 -24.41 1.75 -11.49
C GLU A 341 -25.61 2.16 -12.34
N GLY A 342 -25.78 1.50 -13.47
CA GLY A 342 -26.97 1.67 -14.31
C GLY A 342 -28.23 1.10 -13.63
N PRO A 343 -29.43 1.53 -14.05
CA PRO A 343 -30.69 1.15 -13.42
C PRO A 343 -31.02 -0.36 -13.50
N ARG A 344 -30.27 -1.14 -14.29
CA ARG A 344 -30.40 -2.60 -14.39
C ARG A 344 -29.27 -3.37 -13.71
N SER A 345 -28.37 -2.67 -13.00
CA SER A 345 -27.28 -3.31 -12.26
C SER A 345 -27.81 -4.12 -11.07
N PHE A 346 -27.04 -5.08 -10.60
CA PHE A 346 -27.37 -5.83 -9.37
C PHE A 346 -27.47 -4.91 -8.16
N HIS A 347 -26.65 -3.84 -8.13
CA HIS A 347 -26.69 -2.85 -7.06
C HIS A 347 -27.98 -2.04 -7.07
N ALA A 348 -28.40 -1.52 -8.25
CA ALA A 348 -29.66 -0.77 -8.38
C ALA A 348 -30.89 -1.62 -8.01
N LEU A 349 -30.81 -2.94 -8.18
CA LEU A 349 -31.83 -3.89 -7.75
C LEU A 349 -31.65 -4.36 -6.30
N HIS A 350 -30.73 -3.78 -5.54
CA HIS A 350 -30.33 -4.19 -4.19
C HIS A 350 -29.98 -5.69 -4.08
N ARG A 351 -29.28 -6.21 -5.08
CA ARG A 351 -28.88 -7.61 -5.17
C ARG A 351 -27.37 -7.73 -5.22
N PHE A 352 -26.88 -8.82 -4.63
CA PHE A 352 -25.52 -9.29 -4.92
C PHE A 352 -25.46 -10.00 -6.27
N ILE A 353 -24.28 -10.01 -6.90
CA ILE A 353 -24.02 -10.91 -8.01
C ILE A 353 -24.31 -12.34 -7.51
N PRO A 354 -25.04 -13.17 -8.29
CA PRO A 354 -25.38 -14.52 -7.86
C PRO A 354 -24.14 -15.31 -7.43
N THR A 355 -24.27 -16.01 -6.33
CA THR A 355 -23.24 -16.94 -5.84
C THR A 355 -23.06 -18.07 -6.86
N GLU A 356 -21.88 -18.64 -6.87
CA GLU A 356 -21.59 -19.88 -7.60
C GLU A 356 -22.49 -21.01 -7.08
N ASP A 357 -22.63 -22.09 -7.85
CA ASP A 357 -23.26 -23.32 -7.35
C ASP A 357 -22.53 -23.82 -6.09
N SER A 358 -23.23 -24.56 -5.24
CA SER A 358 -22.72 -24.96 -3.91
C SER A 358 -21.42 -25.76 -4.00
N GLY A 359 -21.19 -26.54 -5.06
CA GLY A 359 -19.98 -27.31 -5.27
C GLY A 359 -18.78 -26.40 -5.56
N LEU A 360 -18.92 -25.53 -6.53
CA LEU A 360 -17.86 -24.56 -6.91
C LEU A 360 -17.59 -23.55 -5.78
N PHE A 361 -18.65 -23.07 -5.09
CA PHE A 361 -18.51 -22.17 -3.95
C PHE A 361 -17.66 -22.80 -2.85
N THR A 362 -18.00 -24.04 -2.45
CA THR A 362 -17.24 -24.76 -1.42
C THR A 362 -15.81 -25.02 -1.86
N GLN A 363 -15.61 -25.45 -3.11
CA GLN A 363 -14.27 -25.70 -3.67
C GLN A 363 -13.40 -24.44 -3.59
N ARG A 364 -13.90 -23.27 -4.01
CA ARG A 364 -13.16 -22.01 -3.98
C ARG A 364 -12.82 -21.58 -2.56
N LEU A 365 -13.74 -21.70 -1.61
CA LEU A 365 -13.45 -21.41 -0.21
C LEU A 365 -12.36 -22.32 0.36
N LEU A 366 -12.38 -23.62 0.02
CA LEU A 366 -11.33 -24.55 0.44
C LEU A 366 -9.98 -24.24 -0.20
N ILE A 367 -9.96 -23.83 -1.47
CA ILE A 367 -8.74 -23.36 -2.14
C ILE A 367 -8.23 -22.08 -1.47
N GLY A 368 -9.09 -21.11 -1.21
CA GLY A 368 -8.73 -19.88 -0.51
C GLY A 368 -8.18 -20.11 0.89
N LEU A 369 -8.78 -21.03 1.65
CA LEU A 369 -8.29 -21.44 2.96
C LEU A 369 -6.91 -22.10 2.86
N ALA A 370 -6.74 -23.08 1.97
CA ALA A 370 -5.47 -23.73 1.75
C ALA A 370 -4.37 -22.76 1.30
N ALA A 371 -4.72 -21.87 0.36
CA ALA A 371 -3.84 -20.81 -0.09
C ALA A 371 -3.42 -19.89 1.07
N SER A 372 -4.37 -19.44 1.89
CA SER A 372 -4.10 -18.60 3.05
C SER A 372 -3.13 -19.25 4.03
N ILE A 373 -3.27 -20.55 4.27
CA ILE A 373 -2.36 -21.32 5.15
C ILE A 373 -0.94 -21.35 4.56
N VAL A 374 -0.80 -21.63 3.26
CA VAL A 374 0.50 -21.65 2.58
C VAL A 374 1.13 -20.25 2.56
N MET A 375 0.35 -19.26 2.18
CA MET A 375 0.82 -17.86 2.06
C MET A 375 1.17 -17.24 3.42
N ALA A 376 0.51 -17.65 4.48
CA ALA A 376 0.89 -17.26 5.85
C ALA A 376 2.26 -17.82 6.22
N ARG A 377 2.53 -19.09 5.88
CA ARG A 377 3.87 -19.70 6.09
C ARG A 377 4.95 -18.98 5.29
N LEU A 378 4.64 -18.63 4.03
CA LEU A 378 5.54 -17.84 3.18
C LEU A 378 5.72 -16.41 3.73
N GLY A 379 4.66 -15.76 4.21
CA GLY A 379 4.72 -14.44 4.83
C GLY A 379 5.64 -14.39 6.05
N VAL A 380 5.56 -15.43 6.92
CA VAL A 380 6.48 -15.56 8.04
C VAL A 380 7.92 -15.75 7.58
N ALA A 381 8.16 -16.59 6.56
CA ALA A 381 9.51 -16.78 6.00
C ALA A 381 10.05 -15.48 5.36
N CYS A 382 9.20 -14.77 4.64
CA CYS A 382 9.52 -13.48 4.04
C CYS A 382 9.88 -12.44 5.13
N ALA A 383 9.13 -12.40 6.24
CA ALA A 383 9.45 -11.52 7.36
C ALA A 383 10.85 -11.80 7.95
N GLU A 384 11.19 -13.08 8.13
CA GLU A 384 12.51 -13.44 8.64
C GLU A 384 13.64 -13.11 7.64
N TRP A 385 13.37 -13.21 6.34
CA TRP A 385 14.30 -12.73 5.31
C TRP A 385 14.41 -11.20 5.35
N MET A 386 13.30 -10.48 5.42
CA MET A 386 13.25 -9.01 5.49
C MET A 386 14.07 -8.46 6.65
N LYS A 387 14.03 -9.07 7.83
CA LYS A 387 14.84 -8.68 9.01
C LYS A 387 16.36 -8.75 8.77
N ARG A 388 16.80 -9.50 7.75
CA ARG A 388 18.22 -9.66 7.40
C ARG A 388 18.68 -8.72 6.29
N VAL A 389 17.76 -8.06 5.61
CA VAL A 389 18.06 -7.14 4.51
C VAL A 389 18.75 -5.90 5.07
N LYS A 390 19.95 -5.62 4.58
CA LYS A 390 20.75 -4.45 4.98
C LYS A 390 21.18 -3.58 3.80
N ARG A 391 20.87 -4.00 2.58
CA ARG A 391 21.29 -3.36 1.33
C ARG A 391 20.10 -2.94 0.49
#